data_532d9c752ecf3bf707cb5ae8563f01d8
#
_entry.id   532d9c752ecf3bf707cb5ae8563f01d8
#
_cell.length_a   1.000
_cell.length_b   1.000
_cell.length_c   1.000
_cell.angle_alpha   90.00
_cell.angle_beta   90.00
_cell.angle_gamma   90.00
#
_symmetry.space_group_name_H-M   'P 1'
#
loop_
_entity.id
_entity.type
_entity.pdbx_description
1 polymer ?
#
loop_
_entity_poly.entity_id
_entity_poly.type
_entity_poly.pdbx_seq_one_letter_code
_entity_poly.pdbx_strand_id
1 'polypeptide(L)'
;MMTKQELKQEHKQREGDPLLKARIRSVQRERARKRMMQDVPKADVIVTNPTHIAVALKYDAEKMAAPKVLAKGADLMAQRIKEVARKNGIPLVENVPLARALHKSVKVGGAIPRSLYQAVAEVLAYVYRLKGKLHL
;
A
#
# COMPACT_ATOMS: atom_id res chain seq x y z
N MET A 1 12.64 -22.30 -46.86
CA MET A 1 11.86 -22.93 -45.79
C MET A 1 12.46 -22.59 -44.43
N MET A 2 11.66 -22.07 -43.52
CA MET A 2 12.09 -21.84 -42.13
C MET A 2 12.30 -23.15 -41.42
N THR A 3 13.38 -23.26 -40.64
CA THR A 3 13.60 -24.38 -39.75
C THR A 3 12.65 -24.28 -38.56
N LYS A 4 12.46 -25.40 -37.81
CA LYS A 4 11.65 -25.38 -36.60
C LYS A 4 12.19 -24.39 -35.58
N GLN A 5 13.50 -24.18 -35.48
CA GLN A 5 14.12 -23.20 -34.61
C GLN A 5 13.80 -21.76 -35.02
N GLU A 6 13.82 -21.46 -36.30
CA GLU A 6 13.49 -20.13 -36.81
C GLU A 6 12.03 -19.78 -36.55
N LEU A 7 11.12 -20.74 -36.70
CA LEU A 7 9.71 -20.57 -36.36
C LEU A 7 9.50 -20.30 -34.89
N LYS A 8 10.22 -21.02 -34.00
CA LYS A 8 10.15 -20.80 -32.58
C LYS A 8 10.69 -19.42 -32.18
N GLN A 9 11.77 -18.96 -32.79
CA GLN A 9 12.31 -17.62 -32.54
C GLN A 9 11.36 -16.53 -33.04
N GLU A 10 10.76 -16.69 -34.22
CA GLU A 10 9.78 -15.75 -34.74
C GLU A 10 8.55 -15.66 -33.84
N HIS A 11 8.09 -16.82 -33.33
CA HIS A 11 6.95 -16.86 -32.41
C HIS A 11 7.29 -16.15 -31.09
N LYS A 12 8.48 -16.36 -30.53
CA LYS A 12 8.97 -15.64 -29.35
C LYS A 12 9.03 -14.14 -29.57
N GLN A 13 9.51 -13.69 -30.72
CA GLN A 13 9.60 -12.27 -31.04
C GLN A 13 8.23 -11.61 -31.16
N ARG A 14 7.23 -12.30 -31.71
CA ARG A 14 5.86 -11.78 -31.81
C ARG A 14 5.16 -11.64 -30.46
N GLU A 15 5.34 -12.62 -29.58
CA GLU A 15 4.72 -12.63 -28.26
C GLU A 15 5.57 -11.96 -27.18
N GLY A 16 6.81 -11.65 -27.51
CA GLY A 16 7.82 -11.19 -26.57
C GLY A 16 8.45 -12.35 -25.80
N ASP A 17 9.62 -12.13 -25.27
CA ASP A 17 10.34 -13.11 -24.46
C ASP A 17 9.67 -13.20 -23.09
N PRO A 18 9.17 -14.38 -22.66
CA PRO A 18 8.55 -14.53 -21.35
C PRO A 18 9.47 -14.16 -20.19
N LEU A 19 10.76 -14.46 -20.29
CA LEU A 19 11.74 -14.10 -19.26
C LEU A 19 11.94 -12.60 -19.18
N LEU A 20 12.01 -11.92 -20.31
CA LEU A 20 12.12 -10.46 -20.36
C LEU A 20 10.87 -9.79 -19.79
N LYS A 21 9.68 -10.27 -20.16
CA LYS A 21 8.42 -9.76 -19.60
C LYS A 21 8.36 -9.93 -18.09
N ALA A 22 8.76 -11.10 -17.60
CA ALA A 22 8.80 -11.37 -16.17
C ALA A 22 9.77 -10.44 -15.44
N ARG A 23 10.94 -10.18 -16.03
CA ARG A 23 11.92 -9.27 -15.46
C ARG A 23 11.41 -7.82 -15.44
N ILE A 24 10.80 -7.38 -16.50
CA ILE A 24 10.19 -6.03 -16.55
C ILE A 24 9.15 -5.88 -15.45
N ARG A 25 8.25 -6.86 -15.29
CA ARG A 25 7.24 -6.83 -14.23
C ARG A 25 7.87 -6.82 -12.84
N SER A 26 8.93 -7.60 -12.63
CA SER A 26 9.65 -7.64 -11.36
C SER A 26 10.27 -6.29 -11.03
N VAL A 27 10.93 -5.65 -12.00
CA VAL A 27 11.53 -4.32 -11.84
C VAL A 27 10.44 -3.27 -11.54
N GLN A 28 9.31 -3.33 -12.23
CA GLN A 28 8.19 -2.42 -12.00
C GLN A 28 7.62 -2.57 -10.59
N ARG A 29 7.48 -3.81 -10.10
CA ARG A 29 7.02 -4.08 -8.74
C ARG A 29 7.98 -3.52 -7.69
N GLU A 30 9.29 -3.71 -7.89
CA GLU A 30 10.30 -3.15 -6.97
C GLU A 30 10.24 -1.63 -6.90
N ARG A 31 10.12 -0.97 -8.05
CA ARG A 31 10.00 0.49 -8.12
C ARG A 31 8.72 0.98 -7.44
N ALA A 32 7.61 0.26 -7.64
CA ALA A 32 6.34 0.58 -6.99
C ALA A 32 6.46 0.44 -5.46
N ARG A 33 7.10 -0.61 -4.98
CA ARG A 33 7.36 -0.81 -3.54
C ARG A 33 8.21 0.31 -2.95
N LYS A 34 9.26 0.72 -3.63
CA LYS A 34 10.13 1.82 -3.18
C LYS A 34 9.36 3.12 -3.09
N ARG A 35 8.54 3.46 -4.09
CA ARG A 35 7.70 4.66 -4.06
C ARG A 35 6.69 4.61 -2.94
N MET A 36 6.04 3.47 -2.77
CA MET A 36 5.10 3.23 -1.69
C MET A 36 5.76 3.46 -0.33
N MET A 37 6.94 2.89 -0.09
CA MET A 37 7.66 3.05 1.18
C MET A 37 8.11 4.49 1.41
N GLN A 38 8.39 5.25 0.36
CA GLN A 38 8.73 6.67 0.48
C GLN A 38 7.53 7.52 0.92
N ASP A 39 6.31 7.05 0.66
CA ASP A 39 5.09 7.75 1.04
C ASP A 39 4.63 7.43 2.47
N VAL A 40 5.10 6.35 3.07
CA VAL A 40 4.72 5.99 4.45
C VAL A 40 4.94 7.12 5.45
N PRO A 41 6.04 7.88 5.41
CA PRO A 41 6.23 9.01 6.33
C PRO A 41 5.18 10.13 6.23
N LYS A 42 4.41 10.15 5.15
CA LYS A 42 3.35 11.15 4.94
C LYS A 42 2.00 10.71 5.51
N ALA A 43 1.91 9.48 6.00
CA ALA A 43 0.65 8.93 6.52
C ALA A 43 0.24 9.59 7.83
N ASP A 44 -1.06 9.62 8.08
CA ASP A 44 -1.63 10.09 9.35
C ASP A 44 -1.72 8.97 10.37
N VAL A 45 -1.88 7.74 9.91
CA VAL A 45 -2.05 6.56 10.76
C VAL A 45 -1.70 5.30 9.99
N ILE A 46 -1.26 4.29 10.71
CA ILE A 46 -1.13 2.93 10.17
C ILE A 46 -2.17 2.06 10.88
N VAL A 47 -3.08 1.48 10.11
CA VAL A 47 -4.05 0.51 10.62
C VAL A 47 -3.43 -0.87 10.52
N THR A 48 -3.43 -1.63 11.60
CA THR A 48 -2.72 -2.90 11.65
C THR A 48 -3.61 -4.07 12.04
N ASN A 49 -3.30 -5.20 11.45
CA ASN A 49 -3.56 -6.52 12.01
C ASN A 49 -2.20 -6.99 12.52
N PRO A 50 -1.99 -7.12 13.82
CA PRO A 50 -0.67 -7.34 14.40
C PRO A 50 0.09 -8.44 13.76
N THR A 51 1.16 -8.58 13.35
CA THR A 51 1.96 -9.61 12.69
C THR A 51 1.67 -9.83 11.21
N HIS A 52 0.49 -9.44 10.70
CA HIS A 52 0.11 -9.85 9.33
C HIS A 52 -0.08 -8.72 8.34
N ILE A 53 -0.69 -7.60 8.73
CA ILE A 53 -1.08 -6.54 7.79
C ILE A 53 -0.78 -5.17 8.37
N ALA A 54 -0.32 -4.26 7.52
CA ALA A 54 -0.23 -2.83 7.83
C ALA A 54 -0.71 -2.03 6.63
N VAL A 55 -1.54 -1.02 6.88
CA VAL A 55 -2.10 -0.13 5.86
C VAL A 55 -1.90 1.31 6.29
N ALA A 56 -1.19 2.09 5.49
CA ALA A 56 -0.94 3.50 5.75
C ALA A 56 -2.04 4.36 5.14
N LEU A 57 -2.69 5.18 5.96
CA LEU A 57 -3.79 6.05 5.55
C LEU A 57 -3.40 7.51 5.65
N LYS A 58 -3.89 8.29 4.72
CA LYS A 58 -3.77 9.75 4.75
C LYS A 58 -5.09 10.41 4.42
N TYR A 59 -5.42 11.45 5.17
CA TYR A 59 -6.57 12.28 4.88
C TYR A 59 -6.24 13.75 5.09
N ASP A 60 -6.56 14.57 4.09
CA ASP A 60 -6.50 16.01 4.15
C ASP A 60 -7.86 16.55 3.70
N ALA A 61 -8.64 17.04 4.66
CA ALA A 61 -10.02 17.51 4.42
C ALA A 61 -10.08 18.63 3.39
N GLU A 62 -9.03 19.43 3.25
CA GLU A 62 -9.00 20.55 2.30
C GLU A 62 -8.73 20.09 0.87
N LYS A 63 -7.95 19.01 0.69
CA LYS A 63 -7.47 18.56 -0.61
C LYS A 63 -8.08 17.26 -1.10
N MET A 64 -8.69 16.49 -0.21
CA MET A 64 -9.18 15.14 -0.52
C MET A 64 -10.65 15.01 -0.20
N ALA A 65 -11.43 14.42 -1.12
CA ALA A 65 -12.83 14.08 -0.88
C ALA A 65 -12.97 12.91 0.10
N ALA A 66 -11.97 12.02 0.12
CA ALA A 66 -11.95 10.83 0.98
C ALA A 66 -10.52 10.47 1.34
N PRO A 67 -10.31 9.77 2.46
CA PRO A 67 -8.99 9.23 2.80
C PRO A 67 -8.44 8.31 1.72
N LYS A 68 -7.12 8.23 1.64
CA LYS A 68 -6.41 7.39 0.66
C LYS A 68 -5.50 6.40 1.37
N VAL A 69 -5.28 5.25 0.72
CA VAL A 69 -4.26 4.29 1.12
C VAL A 69 -2.96 4.69 0.43
N LEU A 70 -1.97 5.11 1.21
CA LEU A 70 -0.64 5.45 0.69
C LEU A 70 0.23 4.22 0.50
N ALA A 71 0.09 3.24 1.39
CA ALA A 71 0.89 2.03 1.38
C ALA A 71 0.11 0.91 2.05
N LYS A 72 0.38 -0.30 1.64
CA LYS A 72 -0.17 -1.49 2.30
C LYS A 72 0.79 -2.66 2.11
N GLY A 73 0.80 -3.57 3.04
CA GLY A 73 1.63 -4.75 2.94
C GLY A 73 1.24 -5.82 3.92
N ALA A 74 1.69 -7.04 3.61
CA ALA A 74 1.52 -8.21 4.47
C ALA A 74 2.90 -8.71 4.89
N ASP A 75 2.96 -9.41 6.04
CA ASP A 75 4.13 -10.09 6.56
C ASP A 75 5.38 -9.19 6.63
N LEU A 76 6.43 -9.46 5.87
CA LEU A 76 7.67 -8.66 5.87
C LEU A 76 7.42 -7.20 5.48
N MET A 77 6.58 -6.97 4.49
CA MET A 77 6.25 -5.61 4.06
C MET A 77 5.50 -4.87 5.16
N ALA A 78 4.59 -5.55 5.87
CA ALA A 78 3.90 -4.97 7.01
C ALA A 78 4.89 -4.55 8.11
N GLN A 79 5.90 -5.37 8.38
CA GLN A 79 6.94 -5.04 9.36
C GLN A 79 7.73 -3.79 8.95
N ARG A 80 8.09 -3.69 7.68
CA ARG A 80 8.81 -2.52 7.15
C ARG A 80 7.98 -1.24 7.24
N ILE A 81 6.71 -1.32 6.90
CA ILE A 81 5.78 -0.18 7.03
C ILE A 81 5.71 0.28 8.49
N LYS A 82 5.56 -0.65 9.42
CA LYS A 82 5.51 -0.31 10.85
C LYS A 82 6.81 0.30 11.36
N GLU A 83 7.97 -0.20 10.92
CA GLU A 83 9.27 0.36 11.29
C GLU A 83 9.42 1.82 10.82
N VAL A 84 9.11 2.08 9.56
CA VAL A 84 9.16 3.44 9.01
C VAL A 84 8.19 4.36 9.75
N ALA A 85 6.98 3.87 10.04
CA ALA A 85 6.00 4.63 10.79
C ALA A 85 6.50 5.01 12.18
N ARG A 86 7.08 4.07 12.91
CA ARG A 86 7.64 4.32 14.25
C ARG A 86 8.75 5.36 14.21
N LYS A 87 9.65 5.28 13.22
CA LYS A 87 10.74 6.24 13.06
C LYS A 87 10.25 7.66 12.77
N ASN A 88 9.07 7.79 12.17
CA ASN A 88 8.49 9.07 11.79
C ASN A 88 7.37 9.53 12.72
N GLY A 89 7.18 8.87 13.85
CA GLY A 89 6.19 9.26 14.84
C GLY A 89 4.74 9.06 14.40
N ILE A 90 4.50 8.19 13.43
CA ILE A 90 3.15 7.91 12.94
C ILE A 90 2.49 6.88 13.85
N PRO A 91 1.27 7.16 14.35
CA PRO A 91 0.60 6.23 15.24
C PRO A 91 0.17 4.95 14.54
N LEU A 92 0.27 3.84 15.27
CA LEU A 92 -0.20 2.54 14.84
C LEU A 92 -1.48 2.23 15.61
N VAL A 93 -2.55 1.90 14.88
CA VAL A 93 -3.83 1.56 15.49
C VAL A 93 -4.22 0.15 15.05
N GLU A 94 -4.40 -0.72 16.02
CA GLU A 94 -4.83 -2.08 15.78
C GLU A 94 -6.33 -2.11 15.49
N ASN A 95 -6.69 -2.60 14.33
CA ASN A 95 -8.09 -2.87 13.97
C ASN A 95 -8.07 -3.95 12.88
N VAL A 96 -8.21 -5.19 13.32
CA VAL A 96 -8.07 -6.37 12.44
C VAL A 96 -9.07 -6.36 11.28
N PRO A 97 -10.39 -6.19 11.53
CA PRO A 97 -11.34 -6.19 10.42
C PRO A 97 -11.08 -5.08 9.40
N LEU A 98 -10.77 -3.88 9.88
CA LEU A 98 -10.50 -2.74 9.01
C LEU A 98 -9.21 -2.94 8.22
N ALA A 99 -8.14 -3.39 8.86
CA ALA A 99 -6.88 -3.66 8.16
C ALA A 99 -7.07 -4.69 7.03
N ARG A 100 -7.80 -5.76 7.30
CA ARG A 100 -8.11 -6.78 6.29
C ARG A 100 -8.93 -6.22 5.14
N ALA A 101 -9.97 -5.46 5.44
CA ALA A 101 -10.84 -4.88 4.42
C ALA A 101 -10.08 -3.89 3.52
N LEU A 102 -9.27 -3.02 4.12
CA LEU A 102 -8.46 -2.07 3.39
C LEU A 102 -7.43 -2.75 2.50
N HIS A 103 -6.72 -3.72 3.04
CA HIS A 103 -5.69 -4.45 2.29
C HIS A 103 -6.28 -5.19 1.09
N LYS A 104 -7.45 -5.80 1.28
CA LYS A 104 -8.12 -6.57 0.22
C LYS A 104 -8.76 -5.69 -0.85
N SER A 105 -9.37 -4.57 -0.46
CA SER A 105 -10.30 -3.83 -1.31
C SER A 105 -9.74 -2.56 -1.93
N VAL A 106 -8.68 -1.99 -1.36
CA VAL A 106 -8.19 -0.66 -1.78
C VAL A 106 -6.78 -0.76 -2.34
N LYS A 107 -6.59 -0.24 -3.54
CA LYS A 107 -5.27 -0.18 -4.19
C LYS A 107 -4.43 0.90 -3.55
N VAL A 108 -3.10 0.75 -3.61
CA VAL A 108 -2.16 1.80 -3.23
C VAL A 108 -2.46 3.06 -4.06
N GLY A 109 -2.58 4.19 -3.39
CA GLY A 109 -2.99 5.46 -4.00
C GLY A 109 -4.48 5.62 -4.18
N GLY A 110 -5.28 4.58 -3.89
CA GLY A 110 -6.72 4.60 -4.05
C GLY A 110 -7.47 5.22 -2.88
N ALA A 111 -8.63 5.78 -3.19
CA ALA A 111 -9.54 6.30 -2.18
C ALA A 111 -10.30 5.16 -1.50
N ILE A 112 -10.64 5.37 -0.25
CA ILE A 112 -11.40 4.41 0.55
C ILE A 112 -12.83 4.35 0.05
N PRO A 113 -13.43 3.15 -0.10
CA PRO A 113 -14.83 3.03 -0.48
C PRO A 113 -15.76 3.49 0.65
N ARG A 114 -16.97 3.89 0.30
CA ARG A 114 -17.97 4.38 1.24
C ARG A 114 -18.25 3.42 2.39
N SER A 115 -18.24 2.13 2.12
CA SER A 115 -18.48 1.09 3.12
C SER A 115 -17.49 1.13 4.29
N LEU A 116 -16.31 1.73 4.11
CA LEU A 116 -15.26 1.81 5.12
C LEU A 116 -15.12 3.22 5.72
N TYR A 117 -15.92 4.19 5.29
CA TYR A 117 -15.80 5.58 5.75
C TYR A 117 -15.95 5.70 7.26
N GLN A 118 -16.97 5.08 7.84
CA GLN A 118 -17.23 5.20 9.28
C GLN A 118 -16.08 4.64 10.11
N ALA A 119 -15.61 3.44 9.77
CA ALA A 119 -14.52 2.81 10.51
C ALA A 119 -13.23 3.62 10.41
N VAL A 120 -12.91 4.14 9.23
CA VAL A 120 -11.72 4.97 9.02
C VAL A 120 -11.87 6.31 9.74
N ALA A 121 -13.04 6.93 9.69
CA ALA A 121 -13.29 8.18 10.40
C ALA A 121 -13.09 8.02 11.91
N GLU A 122 -13.53 6.91 12.48
CA GLU A 122 -13.31 6.61 13.91
C GLU A 122 -11.82 6.50 14.25
N VAL A 123 -11.04 5.83 13.40
CA VAL A 123 -9.59 5.72 13.59
C VAL A 123 -8.92 7.09 13.50
N LEU A 124 -9.26 7.88 12.49
CA LEU A 124 -8.69 9.22 12.33
C LEU A 124 -9.07 10.15 13.47
N ALA A 125 -10.32 10.09 13.93
CA ALA A 125 -10.75 10.88 15.09
C ALA A 125 -9.97 10.50 16.37
N TYR A 126 -9.74 9.22 16.57
CA TYR A 126 -8.93 8.72 17.69
C TYR A 126 -7.49 9.27 17.61
N VAL A 127 -6.87 9.24 16.43
CA VAL A 127 -5.51 9.75 16.22
C VAL A 127 -5.44 11.25 16.48
N TYR A 128 -6.42 12.02 15.99
CA TYR A 128 -6.45 13.47 16.22
C TYR A 128 -6.58 13.81 17.70
N ARG A 129 -7.40 13.04 18.45
CA ARG A 129 -7.51 13.21 19.90
C ARG A 129 -6.20 12.93 20.61
N LEU A 130 -5.48 11.87 20.20
CA LEU A 130 -4.15 11.56 20.77
C LEU A 130 -3.17 12.70 20.54
N LYS A 131 -3.12 13.24 19.32
CA LYS A 131 -2.25 14.37 18.99
C LYS A 131 -2.61 15.62 19.78
N GLY A 132 -3.89 15.89 19.94
CA GLY A 132 -4.36 17.00 20.77
C GLY A 132 -3.92 16.88 22.23
N LYS A 133 -4.00 15.69 22.81
CA LYS A 133 -3.51 15.43 24.17
C LYS A 133 -2.00 15.60 24.31
N LEU A 134 -1.24 15.25 23.27
CA LEU A 134 0.22 15.37 23.27
C LEU A 134 0.70 16.82 23.11
N HIS A 135 -0.13 17.70 22.60
CA HIS A 135 0.19 19.11 22.41
C HIS A 135 -0.19 19.99 23.62
N LEU A 136 -0.81 19.38 24.62
CA LEU A 136 -1.11 20.05 25.88
C LEU A 136 0.11 20.04 26.80
#